data_d3ab61300de7d31458aaa00be5eaae70
#
_entry.id   d3ab61300de7d31458aaa00be5eaae70
#
_cell.length_a   1.000
_cell.length_b   1.000
_cell.length_c   1.000
_cell.angle_alpha   90.00
_cell.angle_beta   90.00
_cell.angle_gamma   90.00
#
_symmetry.space_group_name_H-M   'P 1'
#
loop_
_entity.id
_entity.type
_entity.pdbx_description
1 polymer ?
#
loop_
_entity_poly.entity_id
_entity_poly.type
_entity_poly.pdbx_seq_one_letter_code
_entity_poly.pdbx_strand_id
1 'polypeptide(L)'
;MGTTRATKAVDKSQVCRKFVLALHKLYGKSVPGIDLPVIETMLFAACLEDNPWAPAEAGLKKLIASFFDLNEMRVSSVAELELALAPLHKADWKGLRIRSILRFVFESTYAFDYEKIRRQTLEQAVKTLKKIPDITPFIRDFVLHEILGSHIVCLDESMLTAALWLGLVPADSDLHDASEFLKGGLKKSEVSEFCYLLRCLATDPKFIPRFADLSDTEITMADVMGRFAELQLPPKKKPTKPPVVKEVPKSETTIDAKKSPSSTTAKSGVSATGDSKPAKPASAEKPAATVPHKPAKTAPSTTAKSDSKLKSQVEKKTGASAGSKKPAEPATGKNQKTVKPATAKVTKKK
;
A
#
# COMPACT_ATOMS: atom_id res chain seq x y z
N MET A 1 15.01 20.19 48.61
CA MET A 1 14.03 19.13 48.47
C MET A 1 13.30 19.33 47.15
N GLY A 2 13.76 18.64 46.11
CA GLY A 2 13.15 18.72 44.77
C GLY A 2 11.94 17.79 44.71
N THR A 3 10.75 18.37 44.57
CA THR A 3 9.51 17.63 44.27
C THR A 3 9.58 17.09 42.84
N THR A 4 9.96 15.83 42.67
CA THR A 4 9.78 15.07 41.45
C THR A 4 8.27 14.99 41.19
N ARG A 5 7.81 15.82 40.25
CA ARG A 5 6.46 15.79 39.70
C ARG A 5 6.32 14.45 38.96
N ALA A 6 5.65 13.49 39.57
CA ALA A 6 5.31 12.23 38.92
C ALA A 6 4.53 12.56 37.65
N THR A 7 5.14 12.38 36.50
CA THR A 7 4.51 12.51 35.19
C THR A 7 3.45 11.41 35.11
N LYS A 8 2.18 11.80 35.14
CA LYS A 8 1.03 10.95 35.00
C LYS A 8 1.19 10.20 33.69
N ALA A 9 1.27 8.87 33.75
CA ALA A 9 1.41 8.04 32.55
C ALA A 9 0.32 8.43 31.54
N VAL A 10 0.74 8.80 30.35
CA VAL A 10 -0.17 9.26 29.28
C VAL A 10 -0.97 8.05 28.82
N ASP A 11 -2.30 8.13 28.93
CA ASP A 11 -3.19 7.09 28.43
C ASP A 11 -3.19 7.12 26.89
N LYS A 12 -2.50 6.16 26.27
CA LYS A 12 -2.39 5.99 24.82
C LYS A 12 -3.75 5.99 24.13
N SER A 13 -4.71 5.28 24.71
CA SER A 13 -6.05 5.15 24.15
C SER A 13 -6.78 6.49 24.10
N GLN A 14 -6.61 7.31 25.15
CA GLN A 14 -7.21 8.62 25.19
C GLN A 14 -6.57 9.58 24.17
N VAL A 15 -5.25 9.50 23.97
CA VAL A 15 -4.55 10.31 22.95
C VAL A 15 -5.00 9.93 21.56
N CYS A 16 -5.00 8.62 21.22
CA CYS A 16 -5.46 8.15 19.92
C CYS A 16 -6.89 8.61 19.60
N ARG A 17 -7.82 8.51 20.57
CA ARG A 17 -9.20 8.99 20.39
C ARG A 17 -9.30 10.49 20.18
N LYS A 18 -8.57 11.29 20.96
CA LYS A 18 -8.53 12.74 20.77
C LYS A 18 -7.98 13.11 19.40
N PHE A 19 -6.95 12.40 18.95
CA PHE A 19 -6.34 12.59 17.65
C PHE A 19 -7.31 12.24 16.52
N VAL A 20 -7.99 11.11 16.57
CA VAL A 20 -9.04 10.73 15.60
C VAL A 20 -10.14 11.80 15.54
N LEU A 21 -10.63 12.27 16.68
CA LEU A 21 -11.63 13.34 16.72
C LEU A 21 -11.14 14.66 16.09
N ALA A 22 -9.85 14.94 16.20
CA ALA A 22 -9.25 16.12 15.57
C ALA A 22 -9.12 15.94 14.05
N LEU A 23 -8.75 14.73 13.59
CA LEU A 23 -8.69 14.38 12.17
C LEU A 23 -10.06 14.39 11.50
N HIS A 24 -11.13 14.00 12.21
CA HIS A 24 -12.50 14.10 11.69
C HIS A 24 -12.90 15.54 11.32
N LYS A 25 -12.37 16.52 12.00
CA LYS A 25 -12.65 17.93 11.66
C LYS A 25 -11.99 18.36 10.35
N LEU A 26 -10.89 17.69 9.95
CA LEU A 26 -10.18 17.96 8.69
C LEU A 26 -10.68 17.13 7.52
N TYR A 27 -10.88 15.83 7.74
CA TYR A 27 -11.11 14.84 6.67
C TYR A 27 -12.52 14.25 6.67
N GLY A 28 -13.36 14.62 7.65
CA GLY A 28 -14.70 14.05 7.79
C GLY A 28 -14.70 12.71 8.54
N LYS A 29 -15.89 12.12 8.66
CA LYS A 29 -16.14 10.90 9.43
C LYS A 29 -16.32 9.66 8.55
N SER A 30 -16.41 9.84 7.24
CA SER A 30 -16.66 8.72 6.33
C SER A 30 -15.37 7.96 6.08
N VAL A 31 -15.36 6.70 6.46
CA VAL A 31 -14.28 5.76 6.15
C VAL A 31 -14.75 4.87 5.02
N PRO A 32 -14.03 4.80 3.90
CA PRO A 32 -14.39 3.91 2.81
C PRO A 32 -14.22 2.45 3.24
N GLY A 33 -15.20 1.62 2.92
CA GLY A 33 -15.13 0.17 3.11
C GLY A 33 -14.49 -0.51 1.91
N ILE A 34 -13.93 -1.69 2.13
CA ILE A 34 -13.41 -2.56 1.08
C ILE A 34 -14.26 -3.82 1.04
N ASP A 35 -14.80 -4.10 -0.14
CA ASP A 35 -15.47 -5.37 -0.44
C ASP A 35 -14.89 -5.90 -1.77
N LEU A 36 -13.68 -6.43 -1.69
CA LEU A 36 -12.93 -6.94 -2.82
C LEU A 36 -12.54 -8.41 -2.60
N PRO A 37 -12.41 -9.22 -3.66
CA PRO A 37 -11.74 -10.51 -3.60
C PRO A 37 -10.32 -10.40 -3.04
N VAL A 38 -9.78 -11.48 -2.51
CA VAL A 38 -8.47 -11.47 -1.85
C VAL A 38 -7.36 -10.94 -2.76
N ILE A 39 -7.32 -11.38 -4.02
CA ILE A 39 -6.29 -10.93 -4.96
C ILE A 39 -6.43 -9.42 -5.21
N GLU A 40 -7.63 -8.96 -5.51
CA GLU A 40 -7.87 -7.53 -5.72
C GLU A 40 -7.57 -6.70 -4.48
N THR A 41 -7.81 -7.23 -3.28
CA THR A 41 -7.39 -6.59 -2.03
C THR A 41 -5.87 -6.46 -1.95
N MET A 42 -5.10 -7.48 -2.37
CA MET A 42 -3.63 -7.38 -2.46
C MET A 42 -3.17 -6.35 -3.48
N LEU A 43 -3.81 -6.31 -4.66
CA LEU A 43 -3.50 -5.32 -5.69
C LEU A 43 -3.85 -3.90 -5.22
N PHE A 44 -5.00 -3.75 -4.55
CA PHE A 44 -5.38 -2.47 -3.95
C PHE A 44 -4.39 -2.02 -2.89
N ALA A 45 -3.97 -2.91 -2.00
CA ALA A 45 -2.95 -2.60 -1.00
C ALA A 45 -1.64 -2.12 -1.63
N ALA A 46 -1.21 -2.75 -2.73
CA ALA A 46 -0.04 -2.30 -3.48
C ALA A 46 -0.23 -0.90 -4.08
N CYS A 47 -1.42 -0.58 -4.57
CA CYS A 47 -1.74 0.77 -5.05
C CYS A 47 -1.79 1.80 -3.90
N LEU A 48 -2.29 1.37 -2.73
CA LEU A 48 -2.55 2.23 -1.58
C LEU A 48 -1.29 2.63 -0.82
N GLU A 49 -0.27 1.79 -0.81
CA GLU A 49 0.98 2.04 -0.10
C GLU A 49 1.60 3.38 -0.50
N ASP A 50 1.85 4.26 0.47
CA ASP A 50 2.36 5.63 0.29
C ASP A 50 1.48 6.52 -0.63
N ASN A 51 0.18 6.23 -0.78
CA ASN A 51 -0.73 7.02 -1.59
C ASN A 51 -2.02 7.36 -0.86
N PRO A 52 -2.68 8.46 -1.23
CA PRO A 52 -4.02 8.76 -0.77
C PRO A 52 -5.02 7.70 -1.26
N TRP A 53 -6.12 7.52 -0.53
CA TRP A 53 -7.11 6.48 -0.83
C TRP A 53 -7.74 6.61 -2.22
N ALA A 54 -8.28 7.79 -2.55
CA ALA A 54 -8.98 8.00 -3.82
C ALA A 54 -8.07 7.83 -5.07
N PRO A 55 -6.84 8.36 -5.10
CA PRO A 55 -5.88 8.04 -6.16
C PRO A 55 -5.55 6.54 -6.26
N ALA A 56 -5.40 5.84 -5.12
CA ALA A 56 -5.12 4.40 -5.11
C ALA A 56 -6.30 3.59 -5.70
N GLU A 57 -7.52 3.94 -5.33
CA GLU A 57 -8.74 3.33 -5.89
C GLU A 57 -8.87 3.58 -7.39
N ALA A 58 -8.62 4.82 -7.83
CA ALA A 58 -8.60 5.16 -9.25
C ALA A 58 -7.49 4.42 -10.00
N GLY A 59 -6.31 4.26 -9.36
CA GLY A 59 -5.18 3.51 -9.89
C GLY A 59 -5.51 2.03 -10.09
N LEU A 60 -6.14 1.38 -9.11
CA LEU A 60 -6.60 0.00 -9.24
C LEU A 60 -7.63 -0.15 -10.37
N LYS A 61 -8.63 0.74 -10.43
CA LYS A 61 -9.63 0.72 -11.51
C LYS A 61 -8.99 0.87 -12.88
N LYS A 62 -8.03 1.79 -13.02
CA LYS A 62 -7.27 1.99 -14.26
C LYS A 62 -6.45 0.76 -14.59
N LEU A 63 -5.75 0.17 -13.63
CA LEU A 63 -4.96 -1.04 -13.80
C LEU A 63 -5.85 -2.18 -14.35
N ILE A 64 -6.98 -2.47 -13.70
CA ILE A 64 -7.91 -3.52 -14.14
C ILE A 64 -8.45 -3.23 -15.55
N ALA A 65 -8.75 -1.97 -15.87
CA ALA A 65 -9.24 -1.59 -17.19
C ALA A 65 -8.18 -1.59 -18.30
N SER A 66 -6.88 -1.59 -17.95
CA SER A 66 -5.77 -1.55 -18.91
C SER A 66 -5.38 -2.94 -19.44
N PHE A 67 -5.87 -4.01 -18.82
CA PHE A 67 -5.54 -5.38 -19.18
C PHE A 67 -6.82 -6.20 -19.33
N PHE A 68 -6.79 -7.18 -20.22
CA PHE A 68 -7.95 -8.03 -20.49
C PHE A 68 -8.31 -8.89 -19.26
N ASP A 69 -7.31 -9.47 -18.59
CA ASP A 69 -7.48 -10.29 -17.40
C ASP A 69 -6.24 -10.24 -16.48
N LEU A 70 -6.33 -10.93 -15.34
CA LEU A 70 -5.22 -11.07 -14.40
C LEU A 70 -4.04 -11.87 -14.98
N ASN A 71 -4.27 -12.72 -15.97
CA ASN A 71 -3.20 -13.48 -16.62
C ASN A 71 -2.37 -12.61 -17.56
N GLU A 72 -3.02 -11.73 -18.32
CA GLU A 72 -2.33 -10.74 -19.12
C GLU A 72 -1.49 -9.83 -18.22
N MET A 73 -2.08 -9.32 -17.15
CA MET A 73 -1.38 -8.50 -16.15
C MET A 73 -0.16 -9.22 -15.53
N ARG A 74 -0.27 -10.55 -15.28
CA ARG A 74 0.81 -11.39 -14.73
C ARG A 74 2.00 -11.51 -15.68
N VAL A 75 1.76 -11.64 -17.00
CA VAL A 75 2.81 -11.84 -18.00
C VAL A 75 3.36 -10.54 -18.57
N SER A 76 2.67 -9.42 -18.35
CA SER A 76 3.11 -8.09 -18.77
C SER A 76 4.43 -7.68 -18.12
N SER A 77 5.15 -6.79 -18.77
CA SER A 77 6.37 -6.20 -18.23
C SER A 77 6.05 -5.26 -17.06
N VAL A 78 7.05 -5.03 -16.19
CA VAL A 78 6.91 -4.02 -15.12
C VAL A 78 6.64 -2.64 -15.70
N ALA A 79 7.24 -2.29 -16.84
CA ALA A 79 7.05 -1.00 -17.49
C ALA A 79 5.61 -0.77 -17.99
N GLU A 80 4.93 -1.82 -18.49
CA GLU A 80 3.52 -1.73 -18.87
C GLU A 80 2.62 -1.54 -17.65
N LEU A 81 2.90 -2.25 -16.56
CA LEU A 81 2.19 -2.06 -15.29
C LEU A 81 2.43 -0.67 -14.70
N GLU A 82 3.67 -0.19 -14.74
CA GLU A 82 4.06 1.16 -14.31
C GLU A 82 3.28 2.23 -15.09
N LEU A 83 3.16 2.10 -16.40
CA LEU A 83 2.40 3.03 -17.24
C LEU A 83 0.91 3.08 -16.85
N ALA A 84 0.32 1.93 -16.52
CA ALA A 84 -1.05 1.87 -16.02
C ALA A 84 -1.19 2.56 -14.64
N LEU A 85 -0.16 2.49 -13.81
CA LEU A 85 -0.09 3.03 -12.45
C LEU A 85 0.54 4.43 -12.36
N ALA A 86 0.92 5.04 -13.50
CA ALA A 86 1.72 6.27 -13.58
C ALA A 86 1.29 7.43 -12.64
N PRO A 87 0.00 7.63 -12.29
CA PRO A 87 -0.39 8.68 -11.34
C PRO A 87 0.02 8.40 -9.88
N LEU A 88 0.40 7.15 -9.55
CA LEU A 88 0.72 6.76 -8.19
C LEU A 88 2.20 6.95 -7.88
N HIS A 89 2.50 7.31 -6.64
CA HIS A 89 3.87 7.38 -6.16
C HIS A 89 4.56 6.01 -6.22
N LYS A 90 5.80 5.93 -6.69
CA LYS A 90 6.58 4.68 -6.85
C LYS A 90 5.86 3.64 -7.72
N ALA A 91 5.35 4.05 -8.89
CA ALA A 91 4.57 3.20 -9.79
C ALA A 91 5.35 1.96 -10.26
N ASP A 92 6.67 2.09 -10.49
CA ASP A 92 7.62 1.03 -10.84
C ASP A 92 7.63 -0.10 -9.80
N TRP A 93 7.82 0.25 -8.53
CA TRP A 93 7.79 -0.71 -7.41
C TRP A 93 6.42 -1.35 -7.23
N LYS A 94 5.33 -0.59 -7.48
CA LYS A 94 3.97 -1.14 -7.43
C LYS A 94 3.74 -2.15 -8.55
N GLY A 95 4.19 -1.85 -9.76
CA GLY A 95 4.13 -2.77 -10.89
C GLY A 95 4.88 -4.08 -10.61
N LEU A 96 6.10 -4.00 -10.04
CA LEU A 96 6.87 -5.16 -9.62
C LEU A 96 6.11 -6.02 -8.60
N ARG A 97 5.58 -5.43 -7.55
CA ARG A 97 4.83 -6.12 -6.49
C ARG A 97 3.56 -6.78 -7.01
N ILE A 98 2.78 -6.07 -7.83
CA ILE A 98 1.57 -6.60 -8.47
C ILE A 98 1.90 -7.82 -9.32
N ARG A 99 2.93 -7.74 -10.15
CA ARG A 99 3.40 -8.88 -10.95
C ARG A 99 3.85 -10.04 -10.08
N SER A 100 4.59 -9.80 -9.01
CA SER A 100 5.05 -10.83 -8.07
C SER A 100 3.88 -11.51 -7.36
N ILE A 101 2.88 -10.75 -6.92
CA ILE A 101 1.65 -11.27 -6.32
C ILE A 101 0.92 -12.21 -7.30
N LEU A 102 0.67 -11.75 -8.53
CA LEU A 102 -0.07 -12.52 -9.53
C LEU A 102 0.68 -13.79 -9.97
N ARG A 103 2.01 -13.70 -10.11
CA ARG A 103 2.85 -14.86 -10.41
C ARG A 103 2.79 -15.90 -9.29
N PHE A 104 2.99 -15.48 -8.06
CA PHE A 104 2.96 -16.37 -6.91
C PHE A 104 1.61 -17.06 -6.75
N VAL A 105 0.51 -16.31 -6.89
CA VAL A 105 -0.83 -16.87 -6.79
C VAL A 105 -1.05 -17.92 -7.89
N PHE A 106 -0.74 -17.59 -9.13
CA PHE A 106 -0.90 -18.50 -10.25
C PHE A 106 -0.02 -19.76 -10.12
N GLU A 107 1.25 -19.61 -9.77
CA GLU A 107 2.18 -20.73 -9.59
C GLU A 107 1.77 -21.67 -8.43
N SER A 108 1.10 -21.12 -7.40
CA SER A 108 0.65 -21.92 -6.24
C SER A 108 -0.71 -22.58 -6.42
N THR A 109 -1.56 -22.10 -7.33
CA THR A 109 -2.94 -22.58 -7.47
C THR A 109 -3.32 -22.94 -8.89
N TYR A 110 -2.51 -22.58 -9.90
CA TYR A 110 -2.80 -22.66 -11.34
C TYR A 110 -4.12 -21.95 -11.71
N ALA A 111 -4.54 -20.99 -10.88
CA ALA A 111 -5.75 -20.19 -11.04
C ALA A 111 -5.55 -18.82 -10.35
N PHE A 112 -6.45 -17.88 -10.63
CA PHE A 112 -6.53 -16.60 -9.89
C PHE A 112 -7.62 -16.69 -8.81
N ASP A 113 -7.52 -17.73 -7.98
CA ASP A 113 -8.36 -17.91 -6.79
C ASP A 113 -7.47 -18.08 -5.56
N TYR A 114 -7.59 -17.14 -4.63
CA TYR A 114 -6.83 -17.14 -3.39
C TYR A 114 -7.73 -17.02 -2.15
N GLU A 115 -9.05 -17.24 -2.31
CA GLU A 115 -10.06 -17.10 -1.25
C GLU A 115 -9.87 -18.08 -0.10
N LYS A 116 -9.12 -19.16 -0.33
CA LYS A 116 -8.73 -20.12 0.74
C LYS A 116 -8.05 -19.45 1.94
N ILE A 117 -7.41 -18.27 1.75
CA ILE A 117 -6.74 -17.57 2.84
C ILE A 117 -7.72 -17.09 3.92
N ARG A 118 -8.97 -16.79 3.56
CA ARG A 118 -10.03 -16.38 4.51
C ARG A 118 -10.33 -17.44 5.58
N ARG A 119 -10.00 -18.70 5.30
CA ARG A 119 -10.24 -19.84 6.20
C ARG A 119 -9.00 -20.24 7.00
N GLN A 120 -7.88 -19.56 6.80
CA GLN A 120 -6.63 -19.83 7.51
C GLN A 120 -6.62 -19.15 8.88
N THR A 121 -5.84 -19.73 9.80
CA THR A 121 -5.48 -19.01 11.03
C THR A 121 -4.56 -17.84 10.69
N LEU A 122 -4.51 -16.83 11.55
CA LEU A 122 -3.63 -15.67 11.35
C LEU A 122 -2.18 -16.08 11.09
N GLU A 123 -1.65 -17.02 11.88
CA GLU A 123 -0.27 -17.50 11.72
C GLU A 123 -0.02 -18.18 10.37
N GLN A 124 -0.98 -18.99 9.91
CA GLN A 124 -0.89 -19.65 8.61
C GLN A 124 -0.95 -18.61 7.48
N ALA A 125 -1.86 -17.65 7.56
CA ALA A 125 -1.99 -16.59 6.58
C ALA A 125 -0.72 -15.71 6.52
N VAL A 126 -0.14 -15.34 7.68
CA VAL A 126 1.15 -14.63 7.74
C VAL A 126 2.25 -15.42 7.05
N LYS A 127 2.39 -16.73 7.37
CA LYS A 127 3.39 -17.60 6.73
C LYS A 127 3.17 -17.73 5.22
N THR A 128 1.91 -17.76 4.80
CA THR A 128 1.53 -17.89 3.39
C THR A 128 1.85 -16.61 2.62
N LEU A 129 1.46 -15.45 3.14
CA LEU A 129 1.71 -14.17 2.52
C LEU A 129 3.21 -13.81 2.47
N LYS A 130 3.98 -14.16 3.51
CA LYS A 130 5.45 -13.95 3.53
C LYS A 130 6.21 -14.71 2.43
N LYS A 131 5.58 -15.69 1.77
CA LYS A 131 6.20 -16.42 0.64
C LYS A 131 6.08 -15.66 -0.68
N ILE A 132 5.22 -14.65 -0.75
CA ILE A 132 5.07 -13.83 -1.96
C ILE A 132 6.33 -12.96 -2.08
N PRO A 133 7.07 -13.05 -3.20
CA PRO A 133 8.23 -12.18 -3.43
C PRO A 133 7.81 -10.71 -3.43
N ASP A 134 8.69 -9.85 -2.96
CA ASP A 134 8.52 -8.39 -2.96
C ASP A 134 7.30 -7.86 -2.18
N ILE A 135 6.60 -8.72 -1.41
CA ILE A 135 5.49 -8.26 -0.58
C ILE A 135 6.02 -7.41 0.57
N THR A 136 5.44 -6.22 0.73
CA THR A 136 5.81 -5.33 1.83
C THR A 136 5.07 -5.70 3.12
N PRO A 137 5.59 -5.28 4.28
CA PRO A 137 4.86 -5.38 5.54
C PRO A 137 3.47 -4.75 5.45
N PHE A 138 3.35 -3.58 4.81
CA PHE A 138 2.08 -2.90 4.64
C PHE A 138 1.06 -3.74 3.86
N ILE A 139 1.42 -4.26 2.68
CA ILE A 139 0.50 -5.07 1.85
C ILE A 139 0.04 -6.30 2.63
N ARG A 140 0.97 -7.01 3.27
CA ARG A 140 0.66 -8.18 4.09
C ARG A 140 -0.32 -7.85 5.21
N ASP A 141 -0.02 -6.83 5.99
CA ASP A 141 -0.76 -6.47 7.20
C ASP A 141 -2.14 -5.91 6.86
N PHE A 142 -2.25 -5.15 5.76
CA PHE A 142 -3.50 -4.66 5.21
C PHE A 142 -4.43 -5.82 4.80
N VAL A 143 -3.91 -6.81 4.06
CA VAL A 143 -4.67 -8.00 3.68
C VAL A 143 -5.11 -8.80 4.90
N LEU A 144 -4.24 -8.98 5.89
CA LEU A 144 -4.58 -9.67 7.14
C LEU A 144 -5.65 -8.92 7.93
N HIS A 145 -5.62 -7.60 7.93
CA HIS A 145 -6.62 -6.76 8.57
C HIS A 145 -7.97 -6.86 7.87
N GLU A 146 -8.01 -6.62 6.55
CA GLU A 146 -9.25 -6.57 5.77
C GLU A 146 -9.88 -7.95 5.57
N ILE A 147 -9.07 -8.98 5.29
CA ILE A 147 -9.57 -10.31 4.93
C ILE A 147 -9.88 -11.18 6.15
N LEU A 148 -9.03 -11.12 7.18
CA LEU A 148 -9.18 -11.94 8.41
C LEU A 148 -9.75 -11.13 9.57
N GLY A 149 -9.95 -9.84 9.39
CA GLY A 149 -10.34 -8.95 10.49
C GLY A 149 -9.33 -8.98 11.64
N SER A 150 -8.04 -9.09 11.36
CA SER A 150 -7.01 -9.15 12.39
C SER A 150 -6.81 -7.79 13.07
N HIS A 151 -6.48 -7.79 14.36
CA HIS A 151 -6.15 -6.56 15.07
C HIS A 151 -4.70 -6.17 14.76
N ILE A 152 -4.47 -5.52 13.62
CA ILE A 152 -3.17 -5.07 13.12
C ILE A 152 -3.33 -3.61 12.67
N VAL A 153 -2.44 -2.74 13.12
CA VAL A 153 -2.39 -1.34 12.67
C VAL A 153 -1.51 -1.28 11.41
N CYS A 154 -2.14 -1.08 10.26
CA CYS A 154 -1.47 -1.12 8.96
C CYS A 154 -0.78 0.22 8.69
N LEU A 155 0.55 0.25 8.75
CA LEU A 155 1.36 1.43 8.51
C LEU A 155 2.25 1.24 7.28
N ASP A 156 2.38 2.29 6.49
CA ASP A 156 3.41 2.44 5.47
C ASP A 156 4.43 3.51 5.87
N GLU A 157 5.45 3.74 5.04
CA GLU A 157 6.54 4.68 5.33
C GLU A 157 6.03 6.11 5.53
N SER A 158 5.06 6.55 4.73
CA SER A 158 4.50 7.89 4.85
C SER A 158 3.73 8.06 6.16
N MET A 159 2.97 7.04 6.57
CA MET A 159 2.23 7.03 7.84
C MET A 159 3.18 6.95 9.04
N LEU A 160 4.25 6.14 8.93
CA LEU A 160 5.28 6.07 9.98
C LEU A 160 5.97 7.41 10.17
N THR A 161 6.38 8.06 9.08
CA THR A 161 7.02 9.38 9.12
C THR A 161 6.12 10.42 9.81
N ALA A 162 4.84 10.43 9.47
CA ALA A 162 3.87 11.31 10.12
C ALA A 162 3.66 10.98 11.61
N ALA A 163 3.62 9.68 11.95
CA ALA A 163 3.44 9.22 13.34
C ALA A 163 4.65 9.56 14.20
N LEU A 164 5.88 9.40 13.69
CA LEU A 164 7.12 9.80 14.33
C LEU A 164 7.14 11.33 14.58
N TRP A 165 6.85 12.10 13.55
CA TRP A 165 6.82 13.56 13.65
C TRP A 165 5.81 14.05 14.68
N LEU A 166 4.66 13.40 14.80
CA LEU A 166 3.63 13.73 15.77
C LEU A 166 3.96 13.28 17.19
N GLY A 167 4.87 12.34 17.38
CA GLY A 167 5.11 11.66 18.66
C GLY A 167 4.06 10.61 19.02
N LEU A 168 3.32 10.09 18.01
CA LEU A 168 2.37 8.99 18.19
C LEU A 168 3.06 7.68 18.53
N VAL A 169 4.31 7.53 18.11
CA VAL A 169 5.18 6.37 18.33
C VAL A 169 6.55 6.83 18.82
N PRO A 170 7.33 5.98 19.50
CA PRO A 170 8.72 6.30 19.91
C PRO A 170 9.60 6.64 18.70
N ALA A 171 10.59 7.49 18.91
CA ALA A 171 11.41 8.06 17.83
C ALA A 171 12.24 7.03 17.05
N ASP A 172 12.58 5.91 17.66
CA ASP A 172 13.38 4.81 17.09
C ASP A 172 12.54 3.65 16.55
N SER A 173 11.19 3.81 16.50
CA SER A 173 10.29 2.75 16.05
C SER A 173 10.42 2.49 14.56
N ASP A 174 10.54 1.22 14.19
CA ASP A 174 10.29 0.75 12.83
C ASP A 174 8.79 0.55 12.57
N LEU A 175 8.41 0.09 11.37
CA LEU A 175 7.02 -0.17 10.99
C LEU A 175 6.34 -1.20 11.91
N HIS A 176 7.07 -2.21 12.34
CA HIS A 176 6.53 -3.27 13.18
C HIS A 176 6.32 -2.77 14.61
N ASP A 177 7.32 -2.12 15.17
CA ASP A 177 7.28 -1.58 16.53
C ASP A 177 6.20 -0.50 16.66
N ALA A 178 6.09 0.37 15.67
CA ALA A 178 5.05 1.38 15.59
C ALA A 178 3.64 0.78 15.53
N SER A 179 3.44 -0.28 14.72
CA SER A 179 2.17 -1.01 14.63
C SER A 179 1.77 -1.62 15.97
N GLU A 180 2.68 -2.37 16.62
CA GLU A 180 2.41 -2.98 17.92
C GLU A 180 2.23 -1.94 19.04
N PHE A 181 2.97 -0.85 19.00
CA PHE A 181 2.83 0.25 19.94
C PHE A 181 1.44 0.91 19.86
N LEU A 182 0.97 1.22 18.65
CA LEU A 182 -0.34 1.84 18.42
C LEU A 182 -1.48 0.88 18.68
N LYS A 183 -1.32 -0.41 18.37
CA LYS A 183 -2.29 -1.47 18.67
C LYS A 183 -2.66 -1.50 20.15
N GLY A 184 -1.69 -1.25 21.05
CA GLY A 184 -1.94 -1.15 22.50
C GLY A 184 -2.83 0.04 22.91
N GLY A 185 -3.00 1.05 22.03
CA GLY A 185 -3.84 2.23 22.27
C GLY A 185 -5.19 2.21 21.57
N LEU A 186 -5.42 1.27 20.64
CA LEU A 186 -6.59 1.22 19.78
C LEU A 186 -7.39 -0.07 20.00
N LYS A 187 -8.71 0.03 19.98
CA LYS A 187 -9.57 -1.14 19.88
C LYS A 187 -9.58 -1.66 18.44
N LYS A 188 -9.83 -2.97 18.28
CA LYS A 188 -9.93 -3.59 16.95
C LYS A 188 -10.88 -2.85 16.00
N SER A 189 -12.03 -2.41 16.49
CA SER A 189 -13.01 -1.64 15.71
C SER A 189 -12.60 -0.21 15.38
N GLU A 190 -11.57 0.34 16.01
CA GLU A 190 -11.08 1.70 15.79
C GLU A 190 -9.89 1.73 14.80
N VAL A 191 -9.32 0.55 14.46
CA VAL A 191 -8.09 0.47 13.66
C VAL A 191 -8.29 0.97 12.23
N SER A 192 -9.33 0.50 11.52
CA SER A 192 -9.58 0.92 10.12
C SER A 192 -9.75 2.42 10.00
N GLU A 193 -10.53 3.01 10.92
CA GLU A 193 -10.76 4.46 10.98
C GLU A 193 -9.45 5.23 11.27
N PHE A 194 -8.70 4.78 12.26
CA PHE A 194 -7.42 5.39 12.62
C PHE A 194 -6.42 5.33 11.45
N CYS A 195 -6.24 4.17 10.82
CA CYS A 195 -5.33 4.00 9.69
C CYS A 195 -5.74 4.86 8.50
N TYR A 196 -7.04 4.91 8.17
CA TYR A 196 -7.55 5.76 7.10
C TYR A 196 -7.26 7.24 7.34
N LEU A 197 -7.59 7.75 8.53
CA LEU A 197 -7.39 9.16 8.88
C LEU A 197 -5.92 9.54 8.98
N LEU A 198 -5.07 8.66 9.55
CA LEU A 198 -3.63 8.88 9.60
C LEU A 198 -3.04 8.92 8.17
N ARG A 199 -3.50 8.05 7.27
CA ARG A 199 -3.13 8.08 5.85
C ARG A 199 -3.52 9.40 5.20
N CYS A 200 -4.77 9.88 5.41
CA CYS A 200 -5.19 11.16 4.87
C CYS A 200 -4.25 12.29 5.30
N LEU A 201 -3.83 12.30 6.57
CA LEU A 201 -2.87 13.28 7.08
C LEU A 201 -1.47 13.10 6.48
N ALA A 202 -0.96 11.86 6.46
CA ALA A 202 0.39 11.54 5.99
C ALA A 202 0.59 11.84 4.50
N THR A 203 -0.48 11.72 3.71
CA THR A 203 -0.46 11.94 2.26
C THR A 203 -1.01 13.30 1.83
N ASP A 204 -1.39 14.18 2.78
CA ASP A 204 -1.85 15.55 2.45
C ASP A 204 -0.65 16.40 2.01
N PRO A 205 -0.64 16.91 0.75
CA PRO A 205 0.46 17.72 0.22
C PRO A 205 0.80 18.96 1.08
N LYS A 206 -0.15 19.45 1.89
CA LYS A 206 0.06 20.58 2.78
C LYS A 206 1.01 20.26 3.93
N PHE A 207 1.02 19.00 4.37
CA PHE A 207 1.73 18.58 5.59
C PHE A 207 2.98 17.75 5.29
N ILE A 208 3.07 17.07 4.14
CA ILE A 208 4.24 16.27 3.74
C ILE A 208 5.58 17.01 3.95
N PRO A 209 5.75 18.29 3.54
CA PRO A 209 7.02 18.98 3.72
C PRO A 209 7.41 19.19 5.19
N ARG A 210 6.44 19.15 6.09
CA ARG A 210 6.67 19.34 7.54
C ARG A 210 7.13 18.06 8.21
N PHE A 211 6.68 16.91 7.75
CA PHE A 211 7.08 15.61 8.26
C PHE A 211 8.54 15.26 7.94
N ALA A 212 9.12 15.87 6.92
CA ALA A 212 10.53 15.70 6.58
C ALA A 212 11.49 16.38 7.60
N ASP A 213 10.99 17.31 8.42
CA ASP A 213 11.79 18.06 9.41
C ASP A 213 11.61 17.40 10.79
N LEU A 214 12.20 16.22 10.97
CA LEU A 214 12.29 15.56 12.27
C LEU A 214 13.23 16.39 13.15
N SER A 215 12.67 17.10 14.13
CA SER A 215 13.48 17.84 15.10
C SER A 215 14.17 16.86 16.06
N ASP A 216 15.42 17.15 16.44
CA ASP A 216 16.20 16.39 17.44
C ASP A 216 15.59 16.42 18.86
N THR A 217 14.39 16.95 19.00
CA THR A 217 13.69 17.06 20.28
C THR A 217 13.01 15.73 20.58
N GLU A 218 13.21 15.19 21.75
CA GLU A 218 12.50 14.01 22.24
C GLU A 218 11.00 14.32 22.33
N ILE A 219 10.23 13.81 21.35
CA ILE A 219 8.80 14.02 21.21
C ILE A 219 8.09 12.80 21.77
N THR A 220 7.10 13.02 22.60
CA THR A 220 6.35 11.96 23.26
C THR A 220 4.86 12.01 22.91
N MET A 221 4.14 10.95 23.28
CA MET A 221 2.69 10.88 23.07
C MET A 221 1.89 12.00 23.77
N ALA A 222 2.48 12.67 24.77
CA ALA A 222 1.88 13.84 25.42
C ALA A 222 1.81 15.06 24.49
N ASP A 223 2.74 15.13 23.53
CA ASP A 223 2.94 16.28 22.65
C ASP A 223 2.08 16.21 21.37
N VAL A 224 1.46 15.04 21.09
CA VAL A 224 0.70 14.77 19.86
C VAL A 224 -0.29 15.86 19.51
N MET A 225 -1.10 16.30 20.46
CA MET A 225 -2.12 17.32 20.21
C MET A 225 -1.52 18.71 20.00
N GLY A 226 -0.41 19.01 20.65
CA GLY A 226 0.36 20.24 20.45
C GLY A 226 0.99 20.28 19.06
N ARG A 227 1.65 19.19 18.66
CA ARG A 227 2.26 19.05 17.33
C ARG A 227 1.19 19.08 16.22
N PHE A 228 0.06 18.41 16.44
CA PHE A 228 -1.05 18.48 15.50
C PHE A 228 -1.61 19.91 15.35
N ALA A 229 -1.74 20.66 16.42
CA ALA A 229 -2.13 22.06 16.34
C ALA A 229 -1.07 22.92 15.62
N GLU A 230 0.21 22.62 15.80
CA GLU A 230 1.30 23.28 15.09
C GLU A 230 1.23 23.06 13.58
N LEU A 231 0.83 21.85 13.11
CA LEU A 231 0.62 21.56 11.68
C LEU A 231 -0.41 22.50 11.02
N GLN A 232 -1.41 22.95 11.77
CA GLN A 232 -2.46 23.82 11.26
C GLN A 232 -2.05 25.28 11.17
N LEU A 233 -0.93 25.65 11.81
CA LEU A 233 -0.40 27.01 11.74
C LEU A 233 0.40 27.20 10.42
N PRO A 234 0.43 28.44 9.88
CA PRO A 234 1.27 28.73 8.73
C PRO A 234 2.74 28.42 9.06
N PRO A 235 3.53 27.92 8.09
CA PRO A 235 4.94 27.60 8.31
C PRO A 235 5.70 28.81 8.82
N LYS A 236 6.40 28.65 9.94
CA LYS A 236 7.31 29.67 10.46
C LYS A 236 8.38 29.90 9.40
N LYS A 237 8.51 31.13 8.89
CA LYS A 237 9.61 31.51 7.98
C LYS A 237 10.92 31.20 8.72
N LYS A 238 11.73 30.27 8.20
CA LYS A 238 13.11 30.07 8.72
C LYS A 238 13.80 31.43 8.62
N PRO A 239 14.49 31.91 9.68
CA PRO A 239 15.25 33.16 9.60
C PRO A 239 16.29 32.96 8.49
N THR A 240 16.13 33.71 7.42
CA THR A 240 17.16 33.85 6.38
C THR A 240 18.39 34.39 7.08
N LYS A 241 19.46 33.60 7.18
CA LYS A 241 20.78 34.12 7.58
C LYS A 241 21.06 35.28 6.64
N PRO A 242 21.40 36.48 7.19
CA PRO A 242 21.76 37.62 6.36
C PRO A 242 22.92 37.19 5.44
N PRO A 243 22.95 37.65 4.18
CA PRO A 243 24.04 37.32 3.27
C PRO A 243 25.33 37.80 3.91
N VAL A 244 26.28 36.87 4.08
CA VAL A 244 27.63 37.21 4.50
C VAL A 244 28.21 38.07 3.37
N VAL A 245 28.27 39.37 3.62
CA VAL A 245 29.01 40.30 2.77
C VAL A 245 30.48 39.89 2.91
N LYS A 246 31.01 39.26 1.88
CA LYS A 246 32.44 39.06 1.76
C LYS A 246 33.06 40.44 1.60
N GLU A 247 33.65 40.96 2.66
CA GLU A 247 34.58 42.11 2.57
C GLU A 247 35.69 41.77 1.58
N VAL A 248 35.77 42.52 0.50
CA VAL A 248 36.89 42.50 -0.43
C VAL A 248 38.04 43.25 0.26
N PRO A 249 39.22 42.65 0.45
CA PRO A 249 40.35 43.38 0.98
C PRO A 249 40.80 44.45 -0.03
N LYS A 250 40.75 45.72 0.41
CA LYS A 250 41.43 46.82 -0.24
C LYS A 250 42.94 46.57 -0.19
N SER A 251 43.55 46.31 -1.30
CA SER A 251 45.01 46.48 -1.47
C SER A 251 45.26 47.84 -2.12
N GLU A 252 45.80 48.74 -1.32
CA GLU A 252 46.51 49.91 -1.81
C GLU A 252 47.74 49.47 -2.58
N THR A 253 47.90 49.95 -3.78
CA THR A 253 49.22 50.04 -4.41
C THR A 253 49.30 51.24 -5.36
N THR A 254 50.24 52.03 -5.06
CA THR A 254 50.83 53.22 -5.61
C THR A 254 50.99 53.23 -7.13
N ILE A 255 50.83 54.46 -7.58
CA ILE A 255 51.07 55.06 -8.86
C ILE A 255 52.48 54.74 -9.43
N ASP A 256 52.62 54.37 -10.68
CA ASP A 256 53.63 55.00 -11.52
C ASP A 256 53.19 55.01 -13.01
N ALA A 257 53.50 56.19 -13.59
CA ALA A 257 53.14 56.57 -14.93
C ALA A 257 54.20 56.06 -15.93
N LYS A 258 53.80 55.66 -17.11
CA LYS A 258 54.39 56.21 -18.35
C LYS A 258 53.84 55.56 -19.62
N LYS A 259 53.28 56.47 -20.42
CA LYS A 259 53.46 56.56 -21.91
C LYS A 259 52.83 55.52 -22.86
N SER A 260 51.81 55.93 -23.49
CA SER A 260 51.43 55.56 -24.90
C SER A 260 52.55 55.89 -25.91
N PRO A 261 52.55 55.46 -27.14
CA PRO A 261 51.39 55.50 -28.06
C PRO A 261 51.31 54.44 -29.17
N SER A 262 50.16 54.48 -29.82
CA SER A 262 49.89 54.36 -31.24
C SER A 262 49.88 53.02 -31.96
N SER A 263 48.77 52.83 -32.53
CA SER A 263 48.43 52.67 -34.00
C SER A 263 48.63 51.23 -34.49
N THR A 264 47.84 50.66 -35.28
CA THR A 264 47.09 51.01 -36.45
C THR A 264 46.34 49.78 -36.94
N THR A 265 45.11 49.92 -37.28
CA THR A 265 44.46 49.61 -38.56
C THR A 265 44.59 48.23 -39.20
N ALA A 266 43.42 47.79 -39.57
CA ALA A 266 43.02 47.18 -40.85
C ALA A 266 42.75 45.68 -40.79
N LYS A 267 41.52 45.31 -40.96
CA LYS A 267 40.71 45.18 -42.15
C LYS A 267 40.81 43.83 -42.85
N SER A 268 39.66 43.29 -43.06
CA SER A 268 39.17 42.49 -44.20
C SER A 268 39.67 41.03 -44.32
N GLY A 269 38.80 40.19 -44.60
CA GLY A 269 38.10 39.69 -45.72
C GLY A 269 37.54 38.30 -45.41
N VAL A 270 36.31 38.10 -45.54
CA VAL A 270 35.50 37.70 -46.69
C VAL A 270 35.80 36.32 -47.26
N SER A 271 34.76 35.58 -47.35
CA SER A 271 34.41 34.47 -48.26
C SER A 271 35.02 33.12 -47.99
N ALA A 272 34.36 32.04 -48.23
CA ALA A 272 33.12 31.68 -48.84
C ALA A 272 32.88 30.17 -48.64
N THR A 273 31.64 29.80 -48.55
CA THR A 273 31.00 28.67 -49.23
C THR A 273 31.67 27.30 -49.25
N GLY A 274 30.94 26.35 -48.76
CA GLY A 274 31.15 24.93 -49.00
C GLY A 274 29.91 24.13 -48.57
N ASP A 275 28.93 24.28 -49.40
CA ASP A 275 27.77 23.41 -49.56
C ASP A 275 28.19 21.95 -49.71
N SER A 276 27.55 21.04 -49.07
CA SER A 276 27.17 19.76 -49.68
C SER A 276 26.16 19.01 -48.85
N LYS A 277 25.03 18.96 -49.44
CA LYS A 277 23.82 18.20 -49.14
C LYS A 277 23.99 16.75 -49.60
N PRO A 278 23.02 15.90 -49.40
CA PRO A 278 23.09 14.55 -48.83
C PRO A 278 23.08 13.47 -49.90
N ALA A 279 23.39 12.27 -49.48
CA ALA A 279 23.17 11.07 -50.30
C ALA A 279 22.27 10.07 -49.57
N LYS A 280 21.12 9.92 -50.13
CA LYS A 280 20.30 8.71 -50.24
C LYS A 280 20.32 8.39 -51.75
N PRO A 281 20.02 7.21 -52.28
CA PRO A 281 19.54 5.94 -51.80
C PRO A 281 20.18 4.73 -52.51
N ALA A 282 19.76 3.53 -52.20
CA ALA A 282 19.48 2.41 -53.11
C ALA A 282 18.99 1.24 -52.28
N SER A 283 17.75 0.92 -52.34
CA SER A 283 16.94 0.15 -53.30
C SER A 283 17.42 -1.27 -53.53
N ALA A 284 16.53 -2.15 -53.09
CA ALA A 284 16.05 -3.36 -53.74
C ALA A 284 16.92 -4.62 -53.65
N GLU A 285 16.40 -5.60 -52.98
CA GLU A 285 16.08 -6.84 -53.65
C GLU A 285 15.13 -7.72 -52.79
N LYS A 286 13.98 -7.99 -53.40
CA LYS A 286 13.13 -9.11 -53.16
C LYS A 286 13.25 -9.96 -54.44
N PRO A 287 13.36 -11.30 -54.39
CA PRO A 287 12.22 -12.18 -54.51
C PRO A 287 12.46 -13.47 -53.73
N ALA A 288 11.60 -14.40 -53.52
CA ALA A 288 10.49 -14.93 -54.22
C ALA A 288 9.72 -15.86 -53.27
N ALA A 289 8.47 -15.98 -53.57
CA ALA A 289 7.51 -16.90 -52.97
C ALA A 289 7.79 -18.36 -53.38
N THR A 290 7.52 -19.31 -52.47
CA THR A 290 7.04 -20.65 -52.85
C THR A 290 6.20 -21.20 -51.70
N VAL A 291 4.95 -21.20 -51.89
CA VAL A 291 3.82 -22.17 -51.98
C VAL A 291 3.79 -23.31 -50.94
N PRO A 292 2.59 -23.64 -50.47
CA PRO A 292 2.34 -24.37 -49.23
C PRO A 292 2.20 -25.89 -49.47
N HIS A 293 2.57 -26.67 -48.48
CA HIS A 293 2.14 -28.09 -48.45
C HIS A 293 1.09 -28.31 -47.37
N LYS A 294 -0.06 -28.74 -47.82
CA LYS A 294 -1.22 -29.26 -47.09
C LYS A 294 -1.11 -30.79 -46.98
N PRO A 295 -1.93 -31.44 -46.19
CA PRO A 295 -1.60 -32.46 -45.21
C PRO A 295 -1.79 -33.90 -45.71
N ALA A 296 -1.23 -34.84 -44.98
CA ALA A 296 -1.61 -36.24 -45.12
C ALA A 296 -2.33 -36.75 -43.88
N LYS A 297 -3.57 -37.15 -44.11
CA LYS A 297 -4.37 -38.01 -43.23
C LYS A 297 -3.81 -39.42 -43.26
N THR A 298 -3.73 -40.10 -42.16
CA THR A 298 -4.01 -41.53 -42.04
C THR A 298 -4.42 -41.89 -40.61
N ALA A 299 -5.60 -42.46 -40.50
CA ALA A 299 -6.09 -43.30 -39.42
C ALA A 299 -6.12 -44.75 -39.98
N PRO A 300 -6.60 -45.75 -39.23
CA PRO A 300 -6.23 -46.33 -37.94
C PRO A 300 -5.94 -47.85 -38.06
N SER A 301 -5.40 -48.49 -37.05
CA SER A 301 -5.57 -49.96 -36.87
C SER A 301 -5.35 -50.27 -35.38
N THR A 302 -6.36 -50.67 -34.71
CA THR A 302 -6.95 -51.96 -34.32
C THR A 302 -6.01 -52.92 -33.61
N THR A 303 -6.49 -53.27 -32.41
CA THR A 303 -6.48 -54.53 -31.68
C THR A 303 -5.21 -54.99 -30.98
N ALA A 304 -5.28 -55.15 -29.69
CA ALA A 304 -5.40 -56.47 -29.06
C ALA A 304 -5.62 -56.39 -27.53
N LYS A 305 -6.58 -57.15 -27.12
CA LYS A 305 -6.90 -57.56 -25.74
C LYS A 305 -5.79 -58.40 -25.12
N SER A 306 -5.59 -58.32 -23.84
CA SER A 306 -5.34 -59.49 -23.00
C SER A 306 -5.80 -59.27 -21.60
N ASP A 307 -6.75 -60.12 -21.22
CA ASP A 307 -7.23 -60.44 -19.88
C ASP A 307 -6.13 -61.08 -19.02
N SER A 308 -6.18 -60.81 -17.71
CA SER A 308 -5.95 -61.79 -16.62
C SER A 308 -6.29 -61.16 -15.27
N LYS A 309 -7.24 -61.47 -14.70
CA LYS A 309 -8.01 -62.20 -13.68
C LYS A 309 -7.11 -63.04 -12.76
N LEU A 310 -7.10 -62.70 -11.47
CA LEU A 310 -7.01 -63.57 -10.29
C LEU A 310 -7.37 -62.71 -9.08
N LYS A 311 -8.52 -62.90 -8.48
CA LYS A 311 -9.08 -63.78 -7.43
C LYS A 311 -8.20 -63.89 -6.17
N SER A 312 -8.72 -63.34 -5.07
CA SER A 312 -9.44 -63.85 -3.90
C SER A 312 -8.57 -64.31 -2.72
N GLN A 313 -8.87 -63.86 -1.55
CA GLN A 313 -9.43 -64.53 -0.36
C GLN A 313 -9.24 -63.59 0.87
N VAL A 314 -10.26 -63.14 1.60
CA VAL A 314 -11.09 -63.76 2.65
C VAL A 314 -10.32 -64.33 3.86
N GLU A 315 -10.54 -63.68 4.98
CA GLU A 315 -10.83 -64.21 6.30
C GLU A 315 -11.08 -63.04 7.25
N LYS A 316 -12.20 -62.78 7.79
CA LYS A 316 -13.11 -63.27 8.83
C LYS A 316 -12.44 -63.54 10.19
N LYS A 317 -12.80 -62.73 11.17
CA LYS A 317 -13.18 -63.05 12.56
C LYS A 317 -13.78 -61.78 13.21
N THR A 318 -15.05 -61.66 13.36
CA THR A 318 -16.00 -62.05 14.43
C THR A 318 -15.61 -61.61 15.86
N GLY A 319 -16.50 -60.79 16.43
CA GLY A 319 -16.57 -60.48 17.84
C GLY A 319 -17.64 -59.45 18.11
N ALA A 320 -18.83 -59.94 18.45
CA ALA A 320 -20.05 -59.22 18.78
C ALA A 320 -20.04 -58.59 20.17
N SER A 321 -20.80 -57.51 20.39
CA SER A 321 -21.84 -57.38 21.45
C SER A 321 -22.42 -55.97 21.43
N ALA A 322 -23.57 -55.82 21.04
CA ALA A 322 -24.89 -55.47 21.53
C ALA A 322 -24.95 -54.45 22.69
N GLY A 323 -25.71 -53.38 22.42
CA GLY A 323 -26.10 -52.42 23.45
C GLY A 323 -26.96 -51.30 22.86
N SER A 324 -28.17 -51.63 22.45
CA SER A 324 -29.26 -50.72 22.10
C SER A 324 -29.74 -49.92 23.29
N LYS A 325 -29.98 -48.60 23.11
CA LYS A 325 -31.18 -47.92 23.67
C LYS A 325 -31.45 -46.63 22.92
N LYS A 326 -32.64 -46.59 22.38
CA LYS A 326 -33.36 -45.49 21.74
C LYS A 326 -34.26 -44.80 22.81
N PRO A 327 -35.04 -43.79 22.48
CA PRO A 327 -34.97 -42.42 22.92
C PRO A 327 -36.13 -42.01 23.87
N ALA A 328 -36.04 -40.82 24.43
CA ALA A 328 -37.19 -40.20 25.08
C ALA A 328 -37.25 -38.70 24.77
N GLU A 329 -38.27 -38.30 24.04
CA GLU A 329 -38.99 -37.05 24.07
C GLU A 329 -40.34 -37.31 24.75
N PRO A 330 -41.17 -36.29 25.07
CA PRO A 330 -41.05 -34.86 25.37
C PRO A 330 -41.75 -34.45 26.69
N ALA A 331 -41.57 -33.21 27.11
CA ALA A 331 -42.53 -32.62 28.03
C ALA A 331 -42.73 -31.11 27.75
N THR A 332 -43.89 -30.80 27.28
CA THR A 332 -44.56 -29.53 27.20
C THR A 332 -44.73 -28.83 28.54
N GLY A 333 -44.43 -27.53 28.58
CA GLY A 333 -44.76 -26.68 29.74
C GLY A 333 -45.03 -25.27 29.27
N LYS A 334 -46.32 -24.96 29.05
CA LYS A 334 -46.92 -23.61 28.84
C LYS A 334 -46.66 -22.75 30.06
N ASN A 335 -46.23 -21.50 29.89
CA ASN A 335 -46.78 -20.41 30.71
C ASN A 335 -46.69 -19.09 29.95
N GLN A 336 -47.87 -18.65 29.51
CA GLN A 336 -48.21 -17.31 29.07
C GLN A 336 -48.20 -16.38 30.31
N LYS A 337 -47.53 -15.24 30.21
CA LYS A 337 -47.90 -14.04 30.97
C LYS A 337 -47.88 -12.83 30.06
N THR A 338 -49.06 -12.46 29.64
CA THR A 338 -49.44 -11.17 29.06
C THR A 338 -49.15 -10.05 30.05
N VAL A 339 -48.51 -8.97 29.59
CA VAL A 339 -48.57 -7.65 30.23
C VAL A 339 -48.86 -6.61 29.13
N LYS A 340 -49.91 -5.87 29.38
CA LYS A 340 -50.52 -4.81 28.57
C LYS A 340 -49.61 -3.57 28.48
N PRO A 341 -49.81 -2.74 27.45
CA PRO A 341 -49.10 -1.46 27.27
C PRO A 341 -49.72 -0.36 28.12
N ALA A 342 -48.89 0.52 28.67
CA ALA A 342 -49.31 1.74 29.36
C ALA A 342 -49.22 2.94 28.41
N THR A 343 -50.29 3.64 28.35
CA THR A 343 -50.66 4.80 27.57
C THR A 343 -49.85 6.05 27.92
N ALA A 344 -49.64 6.88 26.92
CA ALA A 344 -49.13 8.22 26.91
C ALA A 344 -49.85 9.20 27.86
N LYS A 345 -49.13 10.15 28.44
CA LYS A 345 -49.63 11.44 28.85
C LYS A 345 -48.79 12.56 28.29
N VAL A 346 -49.42 13.27 27.38
CA VAL A 346 -49.05 14.62 26.89
C VAL A 346 -49.37 15.61 28.01
N THR A 347 -48.41 16.45 28.39
CA THR A 347 -48.70 17.69 29.07
C THR A 347 -48.03 18.84 28.34
N LYS A 348 -48.87 19.65 27.68
CA LYS A 348 -48.60 21.04 27.33
C LYS A 348 -48.66 21.89 28.59
N LYS A 349 -47.73 22.79 28.79
CA LYS A 349 -47.94 24.09 29.44
C LYS A 349 -46.77 25.01 29.01
N LYS A 350 -47.21 26.02 28.38
CA LYS A 350 -47.07 27.52 28.41
C LYS A 350 -45.65 28.00 28.22
#